data_640967f3ed266b5ac7a8c655c0adee82
#
_entry.id   640967f3ed266b5ac7a8c655c0adee82
#
_cell.length_a   1.000
_cell.length_b   1.000
_cell.length_c   1.000
_cell.angle_alpha   90.00
_cell.angle_beta   90.00
_cell.angle_gamma   90.00
#
_symmetry.space_group_name_H-M   'P 1'
#
loop_
_entity.id
_entity.type
_entity.pdbx_description
1 polymer ?
#
loop_
_entity_poly.entity_id
_entity_poly.type
_entity_poly.pdbx_seq_one_letter_code
_entity_poly.pdbx_strand_id
1 'polypeptide(L)'
;MNIIQILLIAVGLMSFMVLGYLALSGPSAAKESQRRLQSVRFRHSESTSDKVEAQLRKAVAARKPKMHHIAGSESRVAALALRLHRTGKGWTLSQYLYASVGVMLGVTVLIYLKSGAAMLSLGVGLLVGIGLPHMVVNFFINKRSNAFTSKFPDAIELLVRGLRSGLPVTETLGVVSSEVPGPVGEEFKLVTERIKIGKTMEDALQETADRLNTPEFSFFCITLAIQRETGGNLAETLSNLADVLRKRAQMKLKIKAMSSESKASAYIVGSLPFIVFTMIWWINPKYLGGFFTDDRLIATGLGGLVWMSIGAFIMAKMVSFEI
;
A
#
# COMPACT_ATOMS: atom_id res chain seq x y z
N MET A 1 37.15 18.91 -6.19
CA MET A 1 35.73 19.23 -5.93
C MET A 1 35.64 19.81 -4.54
N ASN A 2 35.21 21.08 -4.46
CA ASN A 2 35.10 21.76 -3.17
C ASN A 2 33.95 21.15 -2.37
N ILE A 3 34.14 21.04 -1.02
CA ILE A 3 33.14 20.50 -0.08
C ILE A 3 31.75 21.09 -0.31
N ILE A 4 31.68 22.36 -0.72
CA ILE A 4 30.43 23.07 -1.06
C ILE A 4 29.72 22.46 -2.29
N GLN A 5 30.46 22.03 -3.31
CA GLN A 5 29.87 21.38 -4.50
C GLN A 5 29.28 19.99 -4.18
N ILE A 6 29.95 19.23 -3.32
CA ILE A 6 29.48 17.92 -2.86
C ILE A 6 28.22 18.12 -1.99
N LEU A 7 28.19 19.13 -1.16
CA LEU A 7 27.06 19.46 -0.28
C LEU A 7 25.83 19.92 -1.10
N LEU A 8 26.03 20.71 -2.15
CA LEU A 8 24.97 21.13 -3.06
C LEU A 8 24.39 19.95 -3.87
N ILE A 9 25.23 19.05 -4.36
CA ILE A 9 24.80 17.85 -5.08
C ILE A 9 24.05 16.91 -4.12
N ALA A 10 24.53 16.74 -2.89
CA ALA A 10 23.86 15.93 -1.87
C ALA A 10 22.50 16.50 -1.47
N VAL A 11 22.40 17.82 -1.29
CA VAL A 11 21.13 18.53 -0.99
C VAL A 11 20.17 18.46 -2.19
N GLY A 12 20.66 18.59 -3.41
CA GLY A 12 19.85 18.43 -4.64
C GLY A 12 19.30 17.01 -4.79
N LEU A 13 20.14 15.98 -4.57
CA LEU A 13 19.72 14.58 -4.58
C LEU A 13 18.76 14.26 -3.44
N MET A 14 18.99 14.81 -2.26
CA MET A 14 18.12 14.64 -1.10
C MET A 14 16.76 15.32 -1.31
N SER A 15 16.74 16.52 -1.89
CA SER A 15 15.52 17.24 -2.28
C SER A 15 14.75 16.46 -3.35
N PHE A 16 15.42 15.90 -4.33
CA PHE A 16 14.81 15.06 -5.37
C PHE A 16 14.23 13.76 -4.79
N MET A 17 14.93 13.13 -3.84
CA MET A 17 14.46 11.93 -3.17
C MET A 17 13.26 12.21 -2.24
N VAL A 18 13.27 13.34 -1.52
CA VAL A 18 12.16 13.78 -0.65
C VAL A 18 10.95 14.19 -1.49
N LEU A 19 11.13 14.92 -2.59
CA LEU A 19 10.05 15.25 -3.53
C LEU A 19 9.49 14.01 -4.23
N GLY A 20 10.34 13.08 -4.64
CA GLY A 20 9.92 11.78 -5.18
C GLY A 20 9.15 10.93 -4.15
N TYR A 21 9.60 10.92 -2.90
CA TYR A 21 8.89 10.24 -1.81
C TYR A 21 7.55 10.91 -1.47
N LEU A 22 7.49 12.25 -1.44
CA LEU A 22 6.25 13.00 -1.23
C LEU A 22 5.28 12.85 -2.41
N ALA A 23 5.77 12.76 -3.64
CA ALA A 23 4.95 12.50 -4.82
C ALA A 23 4.37 11.07 -4.83
N LEU A 24 5.13 10.09 -4.32
CA LEU A 24 4.70 8.69 -4.17
C LEU A 24 3.89 8.43 -2.90
N SER A 25 4.07 9.27 -1.86
CA SER A 25 3.42 9.16 -0.54
C SER A 25 2.29 10.17 -0.35
N GLY A 26 1.82 10.82 -1.43
CA GLY A 26 0.83 11.87 -1.39
C GLY A 26 -0.32 11.55 -0.42
N PRO A 27 -0.74 12.52 0.42
CA PRO A 27 -1.87 12.32 1.32
C PRO A 27 -3.07 11.93 0.47
N SER A 28 -3.68 10.80 0.79
CA SER A 28 -4.83 10.26 0.08
C SER A 28 -5.90 11.36 -0.06
N ALA A 29 -6.05 11.89 -1.28
CA ALA A 29 -7.13 12.81 -1.67
C ALA A 29 -8.53 12.21 -1.37
N ALA A 30 -8.57 10.92 -1.04
CA ALA A 30 -9.73 10.20 -0.54
C ALA A 30 -10.37 10.81 0.72
N LYS A 31 -9.60 11.50 1.58
CA LYS A 31 -10.19 12.15 2.76
C LYS A 31 -10.91 13.46 2.45
N GLU A 32 -10.47 14.17 1.43
CA GLU A 32 -11.04 15.47 1.06
C GLU A 32 -12.20 15.33 0.07
N SER A 33 -12.12 14.37 -0.85
CA SER A 33 -13.23 14.03 -1.75
C SER A 33 -14.38 13.35 -1.00
N GLN A 34 -14.12 12.54 0.01
CA GLN A 34 -15.19 11.99 0.87
C GLN A 34 -15.94 13.07 1.66
N ARG A 35 -15.25 14.12 2.12
CA ARG A 35 -15.92 15.25 2.78
C ARG A 35 -16.81 16.05 1.81
N ARG A 36 -16.36 16.27 0.58
CA ARG A 36 -17.15 16.99 -0.45
C ARG A 36 -18.30 16.15 -0.98
N LEU A 37 -18.11 14.85 -1.20
CA LEU A 37 -19.18 13.93 -1.61
C LEU A 37 -20.25 13.76 -0.50
N GLN A 38 -19.87 13.76 0.76
CA GLN A 38 -20.82 13.73 1.87
C GLN A 38 -21.71 14.97 1.91
N SER A 39 -21.19 16.16 1.64
CA SER A 39 -21.96 17.41 1.68
C SER A 39 -22.94 17.54 0.50
N VAL A 40 -22.63 16.95 -0.65
CA VAL A 40 -23.50 16.96 -1.83
C VAL A 40 -24.58 15.88 -1.73
N ARG A 41 -24.26 14.72 -1.16
CA ARG A 41 -25.19 13.59 -1.01
C ARG A 41 -26.29 13.86 0.02
N PHE A 42 -26.02 14.68 1.05
CA PHE A 42 -27.01 15.08 2.05
C PHE A 42 -28.11 16.01 1.52
N ARG A 43 -27.93 16.56 0.31
CA ARG A 43 -28.91 17.52 -0.27
C ARG A 43 -29.92 16.90 -1.22
N HIS A 44 -29.79 15.64 -1.67
CA HIS A 44 -30.58 15.15 -2.82
C HIS A 44 -31.11 13.72 -2.76
N SER A 45 -31.22 13.04 -1.60
CA SER A 45 -31.91 11.75 -1.60
C SER A 45 -32.65 11.46 -0.29
N GLU A 46 -33.95 11.62 -0.34
CA GLU A 46 -34.93 10.97 0.52
C GLU A 46 -35.29 9.60 -0.11
N SER A 47 -34.40 8.61 -0.03
CA SER A 47 -34.76 7.25 -0.40
C SER A 47 -34.56 6.31 0.78
N THR A 48 -35.45 5.31 0.87
CA THR A 48 -35.47 4.29 1.94
C THR A 48 -34.14 3.55 2.06
N SER A 49 -33.35 3.47 1.00
CA SER A 49 -32.02 2.85 0.99
C SER A 49 -30.99 3.60 1.84
N ASP A 50 -31.09 4.93 1.93
CA ASP A 50 -30.17 5.75 2.71
C ASP A 50 -30.38 5.60 4.22
N LYS A 51 -31.62 5.34 4.66
CA LYS A 51 -31.94 5.03 6.04
C LYS A 51 -31.34 3.70 6.47
N VAL A 52 -31.36 2.69 5.58
CA VAL A 52 -30.75 1.37 5.81
C VAL A 52 -29.23 1.49 5.82
N GLU A 53 -28.63 2.25 4.91
CA GLU A 53 -27.17 2.49 4.90
C GLU A 53 -26.71 3.29 6.13
N ALA A 54 -27.50 4.26 6.61
CA ALA A 54 -27.21 5.00 7.83
C ALA A 54 -27.35 4.14 9.09
N GLN A 55 -28.32 3.22 9.13
CA GLN A 55 -28.47 2.24 10.20
C GLN A 55 -27.33 1.21 10.18
N LEU A 56 -26.94 0.72 9.00
CA LEU A 56 -25.77 -0.13 8.82
C LEU A 56 -24.48 0.54 9.27
N ARG A 57 -24.29 1.82 8.93
CA ARG A 57 -23.12 2.61 9.39
C ARG A 57 -23.13 2.81 10.91
N LYS A 58 -24.29 3.05 11.51
CA LYS A 58 -24.43 3.15 12.98
C LYS A 58 -24.17 1.80 13.66
N ALA A 59 -24.68 0.69 13.10
CA ALA A 59 -24.43 -0.66 13.61
C ALA A 59 -22.94 -1.03 13.47
N VAL A 60 -22.30 -0.70 12.36
CA VAL A 60 -20.85 -0.89 12.14
C VAL A 60 -20.03 0.00 13.08
N ALA A 61 -20.45 1.24 13.32
CA ALA A 61 -19.79 2.14 14.25
C ALA A 61 -19.98 1.72 15.72
N ALA A 62 -21.14 1.19 16.07
CA ALA A 62 -21.44 0.66 17.39
C ALA A 62 -20.74 -0.69 17.67
N ARG A 63 -20.50 -1.47 16.61
CA ARG A 63 -19.74 -2.74 16.64
C ARG A 63 -18.26 -2.59 16.30
N LYS A 64 -17.74 -1.38 16.08
CA LYS A 64 -16.29 -1.22 16.18
C LYS A 64 -15.94 -1.80 17.55
N PRO A 65 -15.21 -2.94 17.61
CA PRO A 65 -14.75 -3.43 18.89
C PRO A 65 -14.10 -2.20 19.49
N LYS A 66 -14.46 -1.88 20.76
CA LYS A 66 -13.63 -1.01 21.56
C LYS A 66 -12.27 -1.67 21.43
N MET A 67 -11.43 -1.16 20.51
CA MET A 67 -10.02 -1.35 20.68
C MET A 67 -9.84 -1.00 22.14
N HIS A 68 -9.61 -1.99 22.97
CA HIS A 68 -9.00 -1.74 24.24
C HIS A 68 -7.77 -0.91 23.85
N HIS A 69 -7.92 0.40 23.89
CA HIS A 69 -6.85 1.28 24.18
C HIS A 69 -6.35 0.81 25.54
N ILE A 70 -5.56 -0.23 25.54
CA ILE A 70 -4.47 -0.36 26.47
C ILE A 70 -3.54 0.76 26.01
N ALA A 71 -3.97 1.97 26.37
CA ALA A 71 -3.21 3.18 26.28
C ALA A 71 -2.07 3.02 27.28
N GLY A 72 -0.94 2.70 26.79
CA GLY A 72 0.27 2.55 27.53
C GLY A 72 1.23 1.75 26.68
N SER A 73 2.01 2.39 25.83
CA SER A 73 3.28 1.88 25.31
C SER A 73 3.26 0.41 24.83
N GLU A 74 2.15 -0.08 24.28
CA GLU A 74 2.22 -1.25 23.40
C GLU A 74 3.05 -0.85 22.21
N SER A 75 4.22 -1.14 22.48
CA SER A 75 5.47 -0.74 21.91
C SER A 75 5.31 -0.73 20.41
N ARG A 76 5.86 0.29 19.76
CA ARG A 76 6.17 0.34 18.33
C ARG A 76 6.69 -1.03 17.83
N VAL A 77 7.22 -1.84 18.73
CA VAL A 77 7.65 -3.24 18.60
C VAL A 77 6.49 -4.19 18.33
N ALA A 78 5.36 -4.11 19.05
CA ALA A 78 4.19 -4.97 18.81
C ALA A 78 3.52 -4.63 17.47
N ALA A 79 3.43 -3.35 17.14
CA ALA A 79 2.93 -2.91 15.83
C ALA A 79 3.83 -3.39 14.68
N LEU A 80 5.16 -3.40 14.88
CA LEU A 80 6.12 -3.89 13.90
C LEU A 80 6.06 -5.42 13.77
N ALA A 81 5.91 -6.14 14.88
CA ALA A 81 5.70 -7.60 14.87
C ALA A 81 4.43 -7.99 14.11
N LEU A 82 3.32 -7.26 14.32
CA LEU A 82 2.07 -7.46 13.57
C LEU A 82 2.27 -7.20 12.07
N ARG A 83 3.02 -6.15 11.70
CA ARG A 83 3.34 -5.87 10.29
C ARG A 83 4.18 -6.98 9.66
N LEU A 84 5.18 -7.52 10.37
CA LEU A 84 5.97 -8.64 9.90
C LEU A 84 5.10 -9.89 9.71
N HIS A 85 4.18 -10.15 10.62
CA HIS A 85 3.25 -11.28 10.50
C HIS A 85 2.35 -11.16 9.26
N ARG A 86 1.96 -9.94 8.88
CA ARG A 86 1.17 -9.67 7.66
C ARG A 86 1.91 -10.01 6.36
N THR A 87 3.24 -10.11 6.36
CA THR A 87 4.00 -10.54 5.18
C THR A 87 3.78 -12.01 4.81
N GLY A 88 3.36 -12.84 5.78
CA GLY A 88 3.16 -14.28 5.62
C GLY A 88 4.44 -15.11 5.50
N LYS A 89 5.62 -14.49 5.65
CA LYS A 89 6.92 -15.18 5.50
C LYS A 89 7.52 -15.67 6.82
N GLY A 90 6.80 -15.53 7.93
CA GLY A 90 7.29 -15.95 9.26
C GLY A 90 8.52 -15.20 9.74
N TRP A 91 8.78 -14.00 9.21
CA TRP A 91 9.92 -13.19 9.63
C TRP A 91 9.79 -12.78 11.09
N THR A 92 10.83 -13.10 11.86
CA THR A 92 10.91 -12.70 13.27
C THR A 92 11.41 -11.26 13.39
N LEU A 93 11.02 -10.60 14.50
CA LEU A 93 11.48 -9.24 14.78
C LEU A 93 13.00 -9.14 14.85
N SER A 94 13.66 -10.17 15.40
CA SER A 94 15.13 -10.24 15.45
C SER A 94 15.77 -10.28 14.08
N GLN A 95 15.24 -11.07 13.14
CA GLN A 95 15.72 -11.12 11.76
C GLN A 95 15.60 -9.76 11.06
N TYR A 96 14.47 -9.07 11.26
CA TYR A 96 14.30 -7.73 10.73
C TYR A 96 15.31 -6.73 11.30
N LEU A 97 15.55 -6.81 12.62
CA LEU A 97 16.52 -5.92 13.28
C LEU A 97 17.95 -6.19 12.77
N TYR A 98 18.38 -7.46 12.69
CA TYR A 98 19.69 -7.83 12.15
C TYR A 98 19.86 -7.40 10.70
N ALA A 99 18.85 -7.58 9.87
CA ALA A 99 18.88 -7.11 8.48
C ALA A 99 19.00 -5.58 8.39
N SER A 100 18.25 -4.84 9.22
CA SER A 100 18.32 -3.38 9.26
C SER A 100 19.69 -2.87 9.70
N VAL A 101 20.26 -3.45 10.76
CA VAL A 101 21.59 -3.10 11.26
C VAL A 101 22.67 -3.50 10.24
N GLY A 102 22.56 -4.66 9.63
CA GLY A 102 23.49 -5.12 8.60
C GLY A 102 23.51 -4.19 7.38
N VAL A 103 22.35 -3.78 6.89
CA VAL A 103 22.24 -2.81 5.78
C VAL A 103 22.80 -1.44 6.19
N MET A 104 22.48 -0.98 7.40
CA MET A 104 22.99 0.29 7.93
C MET A 104 24.52 0.28 7.98
N LEU A 105 25.14 -0.76 8.56
CA LEU A 105 26.59 -0.87 8.68
C LEU A 105 27.24 -0.99 7.29
N GLY A 106 26.71 -1.83 6.41
CA GLY A 106 27.23 -2.04 5.06
C GLY A 106 27.26 -0.73 4.26
N VAL A 107 26.16 0.03 4.27
CA VAL A 107 26.07 1.31 3.55
C VAL A 107 26.97 2.37 4.18
N THR A 108 27.03 2.44 5.53
CA THR A 108 27.91 3.38 6.23
C THR A 108 29.37 3.14 5.87
N VAL A 109 29.83 1.89 5.90
CA VAL A 109 31.21 1.52 5.55
C VAL A 109 31.51 1.84 4.07
N LEU A 110 30.62 1.49 3.16
CA LEU A 110 30.83 1.76 1.73
C LEU A 110 30.96 3.26 1.43
N ILE A 111 30.12 4.09 2.05
CA ILE A 111 30.18 5.54 1.85
C ILE A 111 31.41 6.12 2.53
N TYR A 112 31.76 5.66 3.73
CA TYR A 112 32.94 6.12 4.45
C TYR A 112 34.23 5.86 3.67
N LEU A 113 34.36 4.65 3.10
CA LEU A 113 35.53 4.29 2.27
C LEU A 113 35.66 5.14 1.00
N LYS A 114 34.51 5.60 0.44
CA LYS A 114 34.53 6.44 -0.76
C LYS A 114 34.66 7.93 -0.49
N SER A 115 34.04 8.46 0.58
CA SER A 115 33.93 9.91 0.83
C SER A 115 34.86 10.41 1.95
N GLY A 116 35.33 9.54 2.85
CA GLY A 116 36.10 9.90 4.04
C GLY A 116 35.30 10.73 5.08
N ALA A 117 34.03 11.07 4.79
CA ALA A 117 33.19 11.94 5.62
C ALA A 117 32.32 11.12 6.59
N ALA A 118 32.74 10.99 7.85
CA ALA A 118 32.08 10.15 8.84
C ALA A 118 30.61 10.58 9.12
N MET A 119 30.32 11.87 9.25
CA MET A 119 28.95 12.38 9.51
C MET A 119 28.00 12.09 8.36
N LEU A 120 28.45 12.22 7.12
CA LEU A 120 27.64 11.98 5.93
C LEU A 120 27.36 10.48 5.75
N SER A 121 28.39 9.64 5.97
CA SER A 121 28.25 8.18 5.86
C SER A 121 27.27 7.62 6.92
N LEU A 122 27.32 8.14 8.14
CA LEU A 122 26.44 7.74 9.22
C LEU A 122 25.01 8.19 8.98
N GLY A 123 24.79 9.42 8.49
CA GLY A 123 23.47 9.95 8.15
C GLY A 123 22.78 9.16 7.04
N VAL A 124 23.49 8.89 5.94
CA VAL A 124 22.95 8.12 4.81
C VAL A 124 22.76 6.64 5.20
N GLY A 125 23.70 6.07 5.94
CA GLY A 125 23.59 4.69 6.43
C GLY A 125 22.35 4.49 7.31
N LEU A 126 22.03 5.44 8.19
CA LEU A 126 20.86 5.39 9.05
C LEU A 126 19.56 5.52 8.25
N LEU A 127 19.50 6.44 7.29
CA LEU A 127 18.34 6.61 6.42
C LEU A 127 18.06 5.35 5.59
N VAL A 128 19.08 4.78 4.97
CA VAL A 128 18.95 3.58 4.14
C VAL A 128 18.68 2.35 5.00
N GLY A 129 19.36 2.21 6.16
CA GLY A 129 19.21 1.09 7.07
C GLY A 129 17.81 0.97 7.68
N ILE A 130 17.10 2.08 7.88
CA ILE A 130 15.71 2.09 8.36
C ILE A 130 14.74 2.06 7.16
N GLY A 131 14.99 2.85 6.13
CA GLY A 131 14.07 3.04 5.01
C GLY A 131 13.94 1.81 4.12
N LEU A 132 15.06 1.18 3.76
CA LEU A 132 15.07 0.06 2.82
C LEU A 132 14.35 -1.19 3.39
N PRO A 133 14.62 -1.68 4.62
CA PRO A 133 13.88 -2.81 5.17
C PRO A 133 12.39 -2.50 5.35
N HIS A 134 12.05 -1.27 5.73
CA HIS A 134 10.66 -0.85 5.83
C HIS A 134 9.93 -0.89 4.47
N MET A 135 10.59 -0.45 3.42
CA MET A 135 10.06 -0.48 2.05
C MET A 135 9.88 -1.93 1.56
N VAL A 136 10.83 -2.82 1.85
CA VAL A 136 10.77 -4.24 1.51
C VAL A 136 9.59 -4.92 2.21
N VAL A 137 9.43 -4.72 3.52
CA VAL A 137 8.30 -5.28 4.28
C VAL A 137 6.98 -4.78 3.71
N ASN A 138 6.85 -3.49 3.42
CA ASN A 138 5.63 -2.93 2.84
C ASN A 138 5.32 -3.49 1.45
N PHE A 139 6.35 -3.72 0.63
CA PHE A 139 6.21 -4.38 -0.67
C PHE A 139 5.63 -5.79 -0.54
N PHE A 140 6.12 -6.60 0.40
CA PHE A 140 5.61 -7.96 0.63
C PHE A 140 4.20 -7.96 1.20
N ILE A 141 3.87 -7.04 2.13
CA ILE A 141 2.51 -6.87 2.63
C ILE A 141 1.55 -6.55 1.48
N ASN A 142 1.87 -5.56 0.66
CA ASN A 142 1.04 -5.16 -0.47
C ASN A 142 0.91 -6.28 -1.51
N LYS A 143 1.99 -7.00 -1.79
CA LYS A 143 1.96 -8.16 -2.70
C LYS A 143 1.02 -9.25 -2.20
N ARG A 144 1.09 -9.60 -0.91
CA ARG A 144 0.21 -10.61 -0.29
C ARG A 144 -1.24 -10.14 -0.23
N SER A 145 -1.49 -8.90 0.18
CA SER A 145 -2.82 -8.30 0.22
C SER A 145 -3.46 -8.26 -1.17
N ASN A 146 -2.72 -7.86 -2.21
CA ASN A 146 -3.22 -7.86 -3.58
C ASN A 146 -3.50 -9.28 -4.10
N ALA A 147 -2.65 -10.25 -3.77
CA ALA A 147 -2.88 -11.65 -4.11
C ALA A 147 -4.11 -12.22 -3.40
N PHE A 148 -4.34 -11.83 -2.14
CA PHE A 148 -5.56 -12.16 -1.40
C PHE A 148 -6.80 -11.55 -2.07
N THR A 149 -6.82 -10.24 -2.24
CA THR A 149 -8.00 -9.51 -2.79
C THR A 149 -8.36 -9.97 -4.21
N SER A 150 -7.37 -10.37 -5.02
CA SER A 150 -7.63 -10.85 -6.38
C SER A 150 -8.30 -12.22 -6.43
N LYS A 151 -8.03 -13.11 -5.46
CA LYS A 151 -8.59 -14.47 -5.38
C LYS A 151 -9.79 -14.58 -4.44
N PHE A 152 -10.04 -13.55 -3.66
CA PHE A 152 -11.11 -13.56 -2.67
C PHE A 152 -12.53 -13.67 -3.27
N PRO A 153 -12.87 -13.03 -4.41
CA PRO A 153 -14.16 -13.24 -5.06
C PRO A 153 -14.42 -14.71 -5.44
N ASP A 154 -13.38 -15.42 -5.92
CA ASP A 154 -13.48 -16.83 -6.28
C ASP A 154 -13.77 -17.70 -5.04
N ALA A 155 -13.15 -17.37 -3.91
CA ALA A 155 -13.41 -18.03 -2.63
C ALA A 155 -14.85 -17.81 -2.14
N ILE A 156 -15.38 -16.58 -2.27
CA ILE A 156 -16.78 -16.30 -1.91
C ILE A 156 -17.74 -17.08 -2.84
N GLU A 157 -17.43 -17.18 -4.13
CA GLU A 157 -18.25 -17.96 -5.06
C GLU A 157 -18.26 -19.45 -4.69
N LEU A 158 -17.13 -20.01 -4.26
CA LEU A 158 -17.05 -21.36 -3.75
C LEU A 158 -17.89 -21.54 -2.47
N LEU A 159 -17.86 -20.56 -1.55
CA LEU A 159 -18.74 -20.51 -0.38
C LEU A 159 -20.21 -20.53 -0.80
N VAL A 160 -20.60 -19.72 -1.78
CA VAL A 160 -21.98 -19.65 -2.29
C VAL A 160 -22.44 -21.01 -2.85
N ARG A 161 -21.57 -21.69 -3.59
CA ARG A 161 -21.90 -23.04 -4.13
C ARG A 161 -22.13 -24.06 -3.01
N GLY A 162 -21.25 -24.07 -2.01
CA GLY A 162 -21.41 -24.97 -0.86
C GLY A 162 -22.68 -24.67 -0.05
N LEU A 163 -23.00 -23.39 0.18
CA LEU A 163 -24.22 -22.99 0.86
C LEU A 163 -25.48 -23.36 0.09
N ARG A 164 -25.48 -23.19 -1.24
CA ARG A 164 -26.60 -23.58 -2.11
C ARG A 164 -26.82 -25.10 -2.17
N SER A 165 -25.75 -25.90 -1.98
CA SER A 165 -25.86 -27.35 -1.86
C SER A 165 -26.32 -27.83 -0.48
N GLY A 166 -26.58 -26.89 0.47
CA GLY A 166 -27.05 -27.20 1.82
C GLY A 166 -25.95 -27.49 2.82
N LEU A 167 -24.70 -27.30 2.47
CA LEU A 167 -23.59 -27.47 3.43
C LEU A 167 -23.63 -26.39 4.51
N PRO A 168 -23.33 -26.73 5.77
CA PRO A 168 -23.14 -25.75 6.83
C PRO A 168 -22.03 -24.74 6.50
N VAL A 169 -22.15 -23.50 6.96
CA VAL A 169 -21.16 -22.45 6.71
C VAL A 169 -19.76 -22.88 7.16
N THR A 170 -19.62 -23.50 8.32
CA THR A 170 -18.35 -23.97 8.86
C THR A 170 -17.67 -25.03 7.98
N GLU A 171 -18.42 -25.93 7.40
CA GLU A 171 -17.90 -26.93 6.46
C GLU A 171 -17.49 -26.27 5.14
N THR A 172 -18.30 -25.34 4.65
CA THR A 172 -18.01 -24.61 3.44
C THR A 172 -16.72 -23.76 3.57
N LEU A 173 -16.46 -23.16 4.76
CA LEU A 173 -15.18 -22.51 5.06
C LEU A 173 -14.01 -23.50 4.96
N GLY A 174 -14.23 -24.75 5.41
CA GLY A 174 -13.25 -25.84 5.29
C GLY A 174 -12.94 -26.19 3.84
N VAL A 175 -13.96 -26.29 2.99
CA VAL A 175 -13.79 -26.53 1.55
C VAL A 175 -12.96 -25.41 0.89
N VAL A 176 -13.26 -24.14 1.21
CA VAL A 176 -12.47 -23.01 0.68
C VAL A 176 -11.01 -23.10 1.13
N SER A 177 -10.75 -23.52 2.36
CA SER A 177 -9.40 -23.64 2.88
C SER A 177 -8.55 -24.70 2.15
N SER A 178 -9.18 -25.73 1.58
CA SER A 178 -8.51 -26.80 0.83
C SER A 178 -8.43 -26.55 -0.66
N GLU A 179 -9.46 -25.94 -1.24
CA GLU A 179 -9.59 -25.79 -2.69
C GLU A 179 -8.94 -24.49 -3.22
N VAL A 180 -8.91 -23.41 -2.42
CA VAL A 180 -8.39 -22.13 -2.89
C VAL A 180 -6.90 -22.02 -2.53
N PRO A 181 -5.99 -21.99 -3.53
CA PRO A 181 -4.56 -21.89 -3.26
C PRO A 181 -4.14 -20.47 -2.85
N GLY A 182 -3.03 -20.40 -2.09
CA GLY A 182 -2.37 -19.16 -1.73
C GLY A 182 -2.97 -18.47 -0.51
N PRO A 183 -2.81 -17.13 -0.39
CA PRO A 183 -3.13 -16.42 0.84
C PRO A 183 -4.58 -16.56 1.32
N VAL A 184 -5.53 -16.75 0.40
CA VAL A 184 -6.94 -16.92 0.75
C VAL A 184 -7.14 -18.25 1.49
N GLY A 185 -6.69 -19.36 0.90
CA GLY A 185 -6.80 -20.68 1.53
C GLY A 185 -6.09 -20.75 2.87
N GLU A 186 -4.87 -20.15 2.97
CA GLU A 186 -4.11 -20.07 4.22
C GLU A 186 -4.92 -19.36 5.33
N GLU A 187 -5.56 -18.24 5.01
CA GLU A 187 -6.33 -17.47 5.99
C GLU A 187 -7.62 -18.19 6.40
N PHE A 188 -8.32 -18.82 5.45
CA PHE A 188 -9.50 -19.63 5.74
C PHE A 188 -9.14 -20.91 6.53
N LYS A 189 -7.96 -21.49 6.29
CA LYS A 189 -7.44 -22.60 7.10
C LYS A 189 -7.24 -22.18 8.56
N LEU A 190 -6.65 -21.01 8.79
CA LEU A 190 -6.50 -20.48 10.15
C LEU A 190 -7.85 -20.19 10.82
N VAL A 191 -8.86 -19.73 10.07
CA VAL A 191 -10.22 -19.55 10.58
C VAL A 191 -10.82 -20.90 11.00
N THR A 192 -10.75 -21.91 10.15
CA THR A 192 -11.30 -23.25 10.45
C THR A 192 -10.57 -23.93 11.61
N GLU A 193 -9.26 -23.79 11.71
CA GLU A 193 -8.47 -24.30 12.84
C GLU A 193 -8.89 -23.65 14.15
N ARG A 194 -9.13 -22.33 14.17
CA ARG A 194 -9.62 -21.62 15.36
C ARG A 194 -11.02 -22.05 15.78
N ILE A 195 -11.91 -22.30 14.82
CA ILE A 195 -13.23 -22.83 15.10
C ILE A 195 -13.12 -24.25 15.71
N LYS A 196 -12.24 -25.09 15.20
CA LYS A 196 -12.00 -26.45 15.73
C LYS A 196 -11.49 -26.47 17.17
N ILE A 197 -10.73 -25.46 17.56
CA ILE A 197 -10.25 -25.31 18.96
C ILE A 197 -11.25 -24.59 19.88
N GLY A 198 -12.51 -24.39 19.41
CA GLY A 198 -13.61 -23.88 20.23
C GLY A 198 -13.85 -22.38 20.18
N LYS A 199 -13.17 -21.61 19.28
CA LYS A 199 -13.54 -20.20 19.07
C LYS A 199 -14.84 -20.10 18.29
N THR A 200 -15.60 -19.03 18.56
CA THR A 200 -16.77 -18.74 17.72
C THR A 200 -16.32 -18.40 16.29
N MET A 201 -17.19 -18.64 15.33
CA MET A 201 -16.88 -18.31 13.93
C MET A 201 -16.67 -16.79 13.77
N GLU A 202 -17.47 -16.00 14.47
CA GLU A 202 -17.37 -14.53 14.47
C GLU A 202 -16.01 -14.06 14.96
N ASP A 203 -15.55 -14.59 16.12
CA ASP A 203 -14.25 -14.23 16.68
C ASP A 203 -13.09 -14.65 15.78
N ALA A 204 -13.16 -15.86 15.22
CA ALA A 204 -12.14 -16.37 14.30
C ALA A 204 -12.03 -15.53 13.03
N LEU A 205 -13.16 -15.10 12.47
CA LEU A 205 -13.23 -14.23 11.31
C LEU A 205 -12.76 -12.81 11.65
N GLN A 206 -13.18 -12.26 12.80
CA GLN A 206 -12.77 -10.92 13.22
C GLN A 206 -11.26 -10.83 13.46
N GLU A 207 -10.66 -11.80 14.13
CA GLU A 207 -9.19 -11.85 14.31
C GLU A 207 -8.45 -11.90 12.96
N THR A 208 -9.02 -12.59 11.99
CA THR A 208 -8.46 -12.66 10.65
C THR A 208 -8.63 -11.33 9.91
N ALA A 209 -9.77 -10.66 10.07
CA ALA A 209 -10.02 -9.33 9.51
C ALA A 209 -9.04 -8.29 10.04
N ASP A 210 -8.77 -8.30 11.35
CA ASP A 210 -7.82 -7.40 12.01
C ASP A 210 -6.38 -7.65 11.53
N ARG A 211 -6.03 -8.91 11.29
CA ARG A 211 -4.72 -9.29 10.76
C ARG A 211 -4.56 -8.91 9.30
N LEU A 212 -5.52 -9.24 8.43
CA LEU A 212 -5.47 -8.93 7.00
C LEU A 212 -5.57 -7.43 6.74
N ASN A 213 -6.40 -6.74 7.51
CA ASN A 213 -6.69 -5.31 7.37
C ASN A 213 -7.09 -4.92 5.93
N THR A 214 -7.89 -5.79 5.27
CA THR A 214 -8.44 -5.55 3.95
C THR A 214 -9.91 -5.20 4.07
N PRO A 215 -10.37 -4.09 3.45
CA PRO A 215 -11.78 -3.68 3.52
C PRO A 215 -12.74 -4.75 3.00
N GLU A 216 -12.32 -5.50 1.99
CA GLU A 216 -13.10 -6.55 1.35
C GLU A 216 -13.42 -7.69 2.32
N PHE A 217 -12.43 -8.15 3.08
CA PHE A 217 -12.63 -9.22 4.07
C PHE A 217 -13.41 -8.72 5.29
N SER A 218 -13.17 -7.50 5.75
CA SER A 218 -13.95 -6.90 6.84
C SER A 218 -15.43 -6.79 6.46
N PHE A 219 -15.72 -6.40 5.22
CA PHE A 219 -17.09 -6.33 4.73
C PHE A 219 -17.75 -7.71 4.66
N PHE A 220 -17.01 -8.73 4.24
CA PHE A 220 -17.47 -10.13 4.27
C PHE A 220 -17.83 -10.59 5.68
N CYS A 221 -16.98 -10.33 6.68
CA CYS A 221 -17.24 -10.69 8.09
C CYS A 221 -18.52 -10.03 8.61
N ILE A 222 -18.69 -8.73 8.35
CA ILE A 222 -19.89 -7.97 8.75
C ILE A 222 -21.14 -8.53 8.08
N THR A 223 -21.07 -8.79 6.78
CA THR A 223 -22.18 -9.34 6.01
C THR A 223 -22.61 -10.71 6.56
N LEU A 224 -21.63 -11.58 6.82
CA LEU A 224 -21.91 -12.92 7.34
C LEU A 224 -22.52 -12.85 8.75
N ALA A 225 -22.03 -11.99 9.63
CA ALA A 225 -22.57 -11.80 10.98
C ALA A 225 -24.02 -11.29 10.94
N ILE A 226 -24.32 -10.28 10.11
CA ILE A 226 -25.68 -9.73 9.96
C ILE A 226 -26.65 -10.80 9.42
N GLN A 227 -26.27 -11.53 8.38
CA GLN A 227 -27.15 -12.53 7.78
C GLN A 227 -27.44 -13.70 8.70
N ARG A 228 -26.51 -14.07 9.58
CA ARG A 228 -26.76 -15.09 10.60
C ARG A 228 -27.73 -14.62 11.69
N GLU A 229 -27.63 -13.36 12.10
CA GLU A 229 -28.52 -12.79 13.13
C GLU A 229 -29.95 -12.59 12.59
N THR A 230 -30.06 -12.14 11.33
CA THR A 230 -31.37 -11.85 10.72
C THR A 230 -32.04 -13.06 10.08
N GLY A 231 -31.34 -14.18 9.94
CA GLY A 231 -31.84 -15.38 9.26
C GLY A 231 -32.06 -15.19 7.75
N GLY A 232 -31.41 -14.21 7.14
CA GLY A 232 -31.54 -13.88 5.73
C GLY A 232 -30.89 -14.91 4.79
N ASN A 233 -31.08 -14.72 3.48
CA ASN A 233 -30.48 -15.57 2.44
C ASN A 233 -28.98 -15.27 2.30
N LEU A 234 -28.17 -15.99 3.07
CA LEU A 234 -26.71 -15.81 3.09
C LEU A 234 -26.08 -16.08 1.72
N ALA A 235 -26.54 -17.13 1.01
CA ALA A 235 -25.97 -17.48 -0.30
C ALA A 235 -26.19 -16.38 -1.36
N GLU A 236 -27.35 -15.75 -1.37
CA GLU A 236 -27.65 -14.66 -2.28
C GLU A 236 -26.84 -13.41 -1.94
N THR A 237 -26.75 -13.05 -0.66
CA THR A 237 -25.99 -11.88 -0.21
C THR A 237 -24.50 -12.03 -0.50
N LEU A 238 -23.94 -13.22 -0.28
CA LEU A 238 -22.53 -13.50 -0.62
C LEU A 238 -22.30 -13.54 -2.13
N SER A 239 -23.29 -14.02 -2.94
CA SER A 239 -23.21 -13.95 -4.40
C SER A 239 -23.12 -12.51 -4.89
N ASN A 240 -23.98 -11.63 -4.37
CA ASN A 240 -23.95 -10.20 -4.69
C ASN A 240 -22.60 -9.55 -4.26
N LEU A 241 -22.06 -9.95 -3.11
CA LEU A 241 -20.76 -9.48 -2.66
C LEU A 241 -19.64 -9.92 -3.62
N ALA A 242 -19.63 -11.19 -4.06
CA ALA A 242 -18.65 -11.69 -5.02
C ALA A 242 -18.69 -10.89 -6.33
N ASP A 243 -19.89 -10.62 -6.85
CA ASP A 243 -20.08 -9.83 -8.07
C ASP A 243 -19.57 -8.38 -7.93
N VAL A 244 -19.86 -7.74 -6.80
CA VAL A 244 -19.35 -6.39 -6.52
C VAL A 244 -17.83 -6.38 -6.46
N LEU A 245 -17.21 -7.33 -5.77
CA LEU A 245 -15.76 -7.42 -5.67
C LEU A 245 -15.11 -7.72 -7.02
N ARG A 246 -15.71 -8.59 -7.83
CA ARG A 246 -15.24 -8.90 -9.20
C ARG A 246 -15.32 -7.66 -10.10
N LYS A 247 -16.42 -6.92 -10.06
CA LYS A 247 -16.58 -5.66 -10.81
C LYS A 247 -15.55 -4.62 -10.37
N ARG A 248 -15.28 -4.50 -9.05
CA ARG A 248 -14.22 -3.61 -8.54
C ARG A 248 -12.83 -4.03 -9.03
N ALA A 249 -12.51 -5.32 -9.03
CA ALA A 249 -11.24 -5.82 -9.54
C ALA A 249 -11.08 -5.51 -11.05
N GLN A 250 -12.12 -5.74 -11.84
CA GLN A 250 -12.13 -5.41 -13.27
C GLN A 250 -11.97 -3.90 -13.52
N MET A 251 -12.64 -3.05 -12.72
CA MET A 251 -12.48 -1.60 -12.82
C MET A 251 -11.04 -1.17 -12.51
N LYS A 252 -10.42 -1.71 -11.46
CA LYS A 252 -9.00 -1.45 -11.16
C LYS A 252 -8.08 -1.82 -12.33
N LEU A 253 -8.32 -2.95 -12.99
CA LEU A 253 -7.56 -3.36 -14.17
C LEU A 253 -7.78 -2.42 -15.36
N LYS A 254 -9.01 -1.99 -15.62
CA LYS A 254 -9.34 -1.00 -16.65
C LYS A 254 -8.62 0.34 -16.41
N ILE A 255 -8.71 0.86 -15.19
CA ILE A 255 -8.03 2.10 -14.81
C ILE A 255 -6.51 1.98 -14.98
N LYS A 256 -5.94 0.85 -14.56
CA LYS A 256 -4.51 0.56 -14.75
C LYS A 256 -4.14 0.52 -16.23
N ALA A 257 -4.95 -0.11 -17.07
CA ALA A 257 -4.71 -0.17 -18.51
C ALA A 257 -4.77 1.22 -19.16
N MET A 258 -5.80 2.02 -18.86
CA MET A 258 -5.95 3.38 -19.37
C MET A 258 -4.84 4.33 -18.88
N SER A 259 -4.41 4.18 -17.62
CA SER A 259 -3.33 5.01 -17.07
C SER A 259 -1.94 4.59 -17.55
N SER A 260 -1.78 3.39 -18.12
CA SER A 260 -0.47 2.89 -18.56
C SER A 260 0.05 3.64 -19.79
N GLU A 261 -0.82 4.04 -20.70
CA GLU A 261 -0.48 4.84 -21.89
C GLU A 261 0.02 6.23 -21.50
N SER A 262 -0.73 6.91 -20.62
CA SER A 262 -0.32 8.22 -20.10
C SER A 262 1.00 8.15 -19.32
N LYS A 263 1.22 7.06 -18.56
CA LYS A 263 2.48 6.82 -17.84
C LYS A 263 3.65 6.62 -18.80
N ALA A 264 3.46 5.82 -19.85
CA ALA A 264 4.49 5.60 -20.85
C ALA A 264 4.91 6.93 -21.54
N SER A 265 3.94 7.75 -21.95
CA SER A 265 4.20 9.07 -22.51
C SER A 265 4.95 9.99 -21.53
N ALA A 266 4.55 10.00 -20.26
CA ALA A 266 5.23 10.79 -19.24
C ALA A 266 6.69 10.33 -19.00
N TYR A 267 6.95 9.01 -19.02
CA TYR A 267 8.32 8.49 -18.92
C TYR A 267 9.18 8.85 -20.13
N ILE A 268 8.64 8.77 -21.36
CA ILE A 268 9.36 9.13 -22.59
C ILE A 268 9.73 10.62 -22.54
N VAL A 269 8.75 11.49 -22.30
CA VAL A 269 8.98 12.95 -22.23
C VAL A 269 9.93 13.31 -21.09
N GLY A 270 9.75 12.68 -19.92
CA GLY A 270 10.59 12.93 -18.74
C GLY A 270 12.04 12.43 -18.88
N SER A 271 12.28 11.39 -19.69
CA SER A 271 13.64 10.86 -19.94
C SER A 271 14.41 11.65 -21.00
N LEU A 272 13.72 12.38 -21.87
CA LEU A 272 14.31 13.06 -23.03
C LEU A 272 15.42 14.05 -22.65
N PRO A 273 15.30 14.92 -21.65
CA PRO A 273 16.38 15.82 -21.24
C PRO A 273 17.64 15.08 -20.79
N PHE A 274 17.47 13.93 -20.09
CA PHE A 274 18.61 13.12 -19.64
C PHE A 274 19.32 12.43 -20.80
N ILE A 275 18.56 11.93 -21.77
CA ILE A 275 19.09 11.31 -22.98
C ILE A 275 19.90 12.34 -23.77
N VAL A 276 19.33 13.55 -24.00
CA VAL A 276 20.00 14.64 -24.70
C VAL A 276 21.26 15.08 -23.97
N PHE A 277 21.20 15.23 -22.65
CA PHE A 277 22.37 15.58 -21.83
C PHE A 277 23.49 14.53 -21.98
N THR A 278 23.14 13.25 -21.92
CA THR A 278 24.10 12.15 -22.06
C THR A 278 24.71 12.11 -23.46
N MET A 279 23.90 12.34 -24.51
CA MET A 279 24.41 12.41 -25.90
C MET A 279 25.38 13.56 -26.09
N ILE A 280 25.04 14.76 -25.58
CA ILE A 280 25.94 15.92 -25.69
C ILE A 280 27.23 15.67 -24.90
N TRP A 281 27.15 15.05 -23.75
CA TRP A 281 28.33 14.64 -22.97
C TRP A 281 29.25 13.70 -23.76
N TRP A 282 28.68 12.79 -24.50
CA TRP A 282 29.47 11.85 -25.34
C TRP A 282 30.11 12.50 -26.56
N ILE A 283 29.39 13.40 -27.23
CA ILE A 283 29.87 14.08 -28.45
C ILE A 283 30.87 15.18 -28.11
N ASN A 284 30.59 16.00 -27.13
CA ASN A 284 31.44 17.14 -26.74
C ASN A 284 31.49 17.35 -25.22
N PRO A 285 32.36 16.60 -24.50
CA PRO A 285 32.49 16.72 -23.03
C PRO A 285 32.90 18.12 -22.58
N LYS A 286 33.68 18.87 -23.40
CA LYS A 286 34.13 20.21 -23.04
C LYS A 286 32.98 21.23 -22.99
N TYR A 287 31.97 21.07 -23.83
CA TYR A 287 30.79 21.95 -23.81
C TYR A 287 30.00 21.83 -22.51
N LEU A 288 29.76 20.61 -22.06
CA LEU A 288 29.08 20.39 -20.80
C LEU A 288 29.97 20.56 -19.57
N GLY A 289 31.30 20.49 -19.73
CA GLY A 289 32.26 20.76 -18.64
C GLY A 289 32.07 22.13 -17.99
N GLY A 290 31.68 23.14 -18.79
CA GLY A 290 31.35 24.48 -18.31
C GLY A 290 30.20 24.50 -17.28
N PHE A 291 29.22 23.60 -17.38
CA PHE A 291 28.13 23.49 -16.40
C PHE A 291 28.59 23.06 -15.00
N PHE A 292 29.79 22.54 -14.88
CA PHE A 292 30.36 22.11 -13.58
C PHE A 292 31.46 23.04 -13.07
N THR A 293 31.92 23.99 -13.90
CA THR A 293 33.04 24.88 -13.57
C THR A 293 32.65 26.34 -13.48
N ASP A 294 31.61 26.78 -14.20
CA ASP A 294 31.16 28.16 -14.26
C ASP A 294 29.98 28.40 -13.32
N ASP A 295 30.13 29.31 -12.34
CA ASP A 295 29.11 29.58 -11.32
C ASP A 295 27.76 30.02 -11.93
N ARG A 296 27.77 30.74 -13.05
CA ARG A 296 26.56 31.18 -13.76
C ARG A 296 25.83 30.01 -14.40
N LEU A 297 26.57 29.07 -14.99
CA LEU A 297 25.99 27.89 -15.63
C LEU A 297 25.48 26.88 -14.60
N ILE A 298 26.16 26.76 -13.46
CA ILE A 298 25.70 25.96 -12.31
C ILE A 298 24.35 26.49 -11.81
N ALA A 299 24.22 27.80 -11.60
CA ALA A 299 22.97 28.41 -11.15
C ALA A 299 21.81 28.19 -12.15
N THR A 300 22.09 28.33 -13.45
CA THR A 300 21.11 28.12 -14.52
C THR A 300 20.71 26.63 -14.59
N GLY A 301 21.67 25.72 -14.47
CA GLY A 301 21.41 24.26 -14.45
C GLY A 301 20.56 23.83 -13.26
N LEU A 302 20.83 24.38 -12.07
CA LEU A 302 20.00 24.14 -10.89
C LEU A 302 18.57 24.69 -11.06
N GLY A 303 18.43 25.88 -11.63
CA GLY A 303 17.12 26.46 -11.98
C GLY A 303 16.33 25.57 -12.96
N GLY A 304 17.00 25.05 -13.98
CA GLY A 304 16.41 24.10 -14.92
C GLY A 304 15.96 22.79 -14.26
N LEU A 305 16.77 22.25 -13.34
CA LEU A 305 16.43 21.05 -12.58
C LEU A 305 15.20 21.26 -11.67
N VAL A 306 15.12 22.41 -11.01
CA VAL A 306 13.93 22.76 -10.20
C VAL A 306 12.69 22.85 -11.07
N TRP A 307 12.79 23.53 -12.23
CA TRP A 307 11.67 23.66 -13.17
C TRP A 307 11.21 22.29 -13.71
N MET A 308 12.15 21.44 -14.04
CA MET A 308 11.90 20.07 -14.51
C MET A 308 11.27 19.20 -13.42
N SER A 309 11.68 19.39 -12.16
CA SER A 309 11.08 18.69 -11.01
C SER A 309 9.63 19.10 -10.79
N ILE A 310 9.31 20.39 -10.96
CA ILE A 310 7.93 20.88 -10.89
C ILE A 310 7.07 20.26 -12.01
N GLY A 311 7.59 20.22 -13.25
CA GLY A 311 6.91 19.57 -14.37
C GLY A 311 6.67 18.07 -14.14
N ALA A 312 7.67 17.36 -13.64
CA ALA A 312 7.55 15.94 -13.27
C ALA A 312 6.52 15.73 -12.15
N PHE A 313 6.50 16.61 -11.15
CA PHE A 313 5.51 16.56 -10.07
C PHE A 313 4.08 16.77 -10.58
N ILE A 314 3.86 17.74 -11.46
CA ILE A 314 2.54 17.99 -12.08
C ILE A 314 2.11 16.77 -12.89
N MET A 315 2.99 16.23 -13.75
CA MET A 315 2.70 15.02 -14.54
C MET A 315 2.40 13.81 -13.64
N ALA A 316 3.19 13.59 -12.60
CA ALA A 316 2.96 12.50 -11.65
C ALA A 316 1.59 12.63 -10.96
N LYS A 317 1.20 13.85 -10.57
CA LYS A 317 -0.09 14.12 -9.94
C LYS A 317 -1.26 13.95 -10.94
N MET A 318 -1.10 14.32 -12.18
CA MET A 318 -2.11 14.11 -13.23
C MET A 318 -2.30 12.62 -13.57
N VAL A 319 -1.23 11.84 -13.54
CA VAL A 319 -1.26 10.40 -13.84
C VAL A 319 -1.72 9.57 -12.64
N SER A 320 -1.59 10.08 -11.41
CA SER A 320 -2.05 9.44 -10.17
C SER A 320 -3.51 9.76 -9.84
N PHE A 321 -4.38 9.94 -10.83
CA PHE A 321 -5.81 10.03 -10.61
C PHE A 321 -6.30 8.65 -10.12
N GLU A 322 -6.28 8.44 -8.82
CA GLU A 322 -7.01 7.36 -8.14
C GLU A 322 -8.44 7.84 -7.88
N ILE A 323 -9.37 7.14 -8.51
CA ILE A 323 -10.81 7.22 -8.21
C ILE A 323 -11.12 6.34 -6.99
#